data_68b451bd2dacc87f3b5a28c87cc8c54e
#
_entry.id   68b451bd2dacc87f3b5a28c87cc8c54e
#
_cell.length_a   1.000
_cell.length_b   1.000
_cell.length_c   1.000
_cell.angle_alpha   90.00
_cell.angle_beta   90.00
_cell.angle_gamma   90.00
#
_symmetry.space_group_name_H-M   'P 1'
#
loop_
_entity.id
_entity.type
_entity.pdbx_description
1 polymer ?
#
loop_
_entity_poly.entity_id
_entity_poly.type
_entity_poly.pdbx_seq_one_letter_code
_entity_poly.pdbx_strand_id
1 'polypeptide(L)'
;MVETLGPLELPPQTWHHPRRHAAVRTDEYVYSQLIPYIGNKRKLLPLIARGILSTGLSAGSFVDLFSGSSVVARFAKTLGFRIIANDWEPYAYEIAQGTVVLNAPPPLAKLGGAKAVFAHLNHLAPLHGYVAEHLCPYDDEHPDLARERLFFTRQNGERIDAVREQIATWDVQGQLDGDERAFLLSALVYAVSYVSNTSGVFKGFHAGWGGQTGTALYRIRSLLTLRPPVTFDNQQPNLAFRRDAQLVGRELREVIGDVPEIVYLDPPYNQHPYGSNYHVLNTVVLWDKPPLNPWIQHDGPNRDKSAIRTDWRSERRSLYNGPRTALAAFRLLVGNLDARWILASYSTDGTMPLEGVLSALAERGDLRVFTQKYKRYRVSTPRMSTKPHTTEFLAVVDTSAPPSLDRVDCMVEDIFSLAGDESGGQFSPKTESS
;
A
#
# COMPACT_ATOMS: atom_id res chain seq x y z
N MET A 1 20.84 -17.79 9.64
CA MET A 1 21.74 -17.48 8.51
C MET A 1 21.19 -16.24 7.83
N VAL A 2 22.01 -15.22 7.70
CA VAL A 2 21.64 -13.99 6.97
C VAL A 2 22.30 -14.06 5.59
N GLU A 3 21.50 -14.02 4.54
CA GLU A 3 21.96 -14.06 3.15
C GLU A 3 21.85 -12.69 2.51
N THR A 4 22.99 -12.20 1.99
CA THR A 4 23.04 -10.91 1.27
C THR A 4 22.85 -11.14 -0.23
N LEU A 5 22.00 -10.37 -0.85
CA LEU A 5 21.77 -10.40 -2.28
C LEU A 5 22.88 -9.71 -3.07
N GLY A 6 23.59 -10.50 -3.91
CA GLY A 6 24.20 -9.97 -5.12
C GLY A 6 23.12 -9.61 -6.18
N PRO A 7 23.49 -8.89 -7.26
CA PRO A 7 22.54 -8.56 -8.32
C PRO A 7 21.92 -9.84 -8.87
N LEU A 8 20.58 -9.97 -8.73
CA LEU A 8 19.81 -11.07 -9.31
C LEU A 8 19.36 -10.63 -10.70
N GLU A 9 19.90 -11.30 -11.71
CA GLU A 9 19.17 -11.45 -12.95
C GLU A 9 18.02 -12.43 -12.66
N LEU A 10 16.79 -11.91 -12.62
CA LEU A 10 15.61 -12.79 -12.68
C LEU A 10 15.76 -13.61 -13.95
N PRO A 11 15.65 -14.96 -13.89
CA PRO A 11 15.70 -15.78 -15.09
C PRO A 11 14.65 -15.26 -16.08
N PRO A 12 14.94 -15.25 -17.39
CA PRO A 12 13.94 -14.86 -18.39
C PRO A 12 12.71 -15.70 -18.14
N GLN A 13 11.57 -15.04 -17.93
CA GLN A 13 10.32 -15.65 -17.48
C GLN A 13 9.78 -16.56 -18.58
N THR A 14 10.18 -17.83 -18.55
CA THR A 14 9.52 -18.92 -19.29
C THR A 14 8.72 -19.78 -18.30
N TRP A 15 7.70 -19.20 -17.70
CA TRP A 15 6.67 -19.96 -17.02
C TRP A 15 5.66 -20.39 -18.09
N HIS A 16 5.75 -21.64 -18.56
CA HIS A 16 4.81 -22.22 -19.50
C HIS A 16 3.49 -22.52 -18.79
N HIS A 17 2.52 -21.59 -18.89
CA HIS A 17 1.12 -21.91 -18.64
C HIS A 17 0.46 -22.48 -19.92
N PRO A 18 -0.21 -23.63 -19.85
CA PRO A 18 -0.95 -24.18 -20.99
C PRO A 18 -2.34 -23.52 -21.04
N ARG A 19 -2.50 -22.47 -21.80
CA ARG A 19 -3.66 -22.06 -22.61
C ARG A 19 -3.63 -20.56 -22.91
N ARG A 20 -3.55 -20.24 -24.21
CA ARG A 20 -3.51 -18.88 -24.77
C ARG A 20 -4.92 -18.28 -24.83
N HIS A 21 -5.23 -17.34 -23.93
CA HIS A 21 -5.98 -16.13 -24.27
C HIS A 21 -4.96 -15.00 -24.23
N ALA A 22 -5.13 -13.92 -25.02
CA ALA A 22 -4.14 -12.85 -25.19
C ALA A 22 -3.52 -12.45 -23.84
N ALA A 23 -2.33 -12.99 -23.56
CA ALA A 23 -1.75 -13.00 -22.23
C ALA A 23 -1.34 -11.56 -21.91
N VAL A 24 -2.03 -10.92 -20.97
CA VAL A 24 -1.51 -9.75 -20.27
C VAL A 24 -0.13 -10.15 -19.76
N ARG A 25 0.90 -9.38 -20.15
CA ARG A 25 2.26 -9.65 -19.67
C ARG A 25 2.24 -9.54 -18.15
N THR A 26 2.85 -10.51 -17.46
CA THR A 26 2.92 -10.52 -15.99
C THR A 26 3.47 -9.21 -15.43
N ASP A 27 4.47 -8.62 -16.09
CA ASP A 27 5.04 -7.33 -15.73
C ASP A 27 4.02 -6.19 -15.84
N GLU A 28 3.19 -6.18 -16.89
CA GLU A 28 2.15 -5.19 -17.06
C GLU A 28 1.14 -5.28 -15.92
N TYR A 29 0.68 -6.46 -15.55
CA TYR A 29 -0.25 -6.66 -14.45
C TYR A 29 0.35 -6.22 -13.10
N VAL A 30 1.58 -6.61 -12.79
CA VAL A 30 2.21 -6.31 -11.50
C VAL A 30 2.51 -4.83 -11.34
N TYR A 31 2.97 -4.15 -12.41
CA TYR A 31 3.51 -2.80 -12.30
C TYR A 31 2.61 -1.69 -12.82
N SER A 32 1.53 -2.01 -13.54
CA SER A 32 0.60 -1.00 -14.05
C SER A 32 -0.32 -0.45 -12.98
N GLN A 33 -0.66 0.82 -13.11
CA GLN A 33 -1.67 1.48 -12.27
C GLN A 33 -1.42 1.33 -10.76
N LEU A 34 -0.15 1.33 -10.36
CA LEU A 34 0.21 1.40 -8.94
C LEU A 34 0.17 2.85 -8.47
N ILE A 35 -0.57 3.09 -7.40
CA ILE A 35 -0.56 4.41 -6.75
C ILE A 35 0.82 4.70 -6.13
N PRO A 36 1.25 5.97 -6.06
CA PRO A 36 2.36 6.37 -5.21
C PRO A 36 2.06 5.98 -3.77
N TYR A 37 2.92 5.18 -3.16
CA TYR A 37 2.64 4.58 -1.85
C TYR A 37 3.89 4.54 -0.98
N ILE A 38 3.77 5.01 0.28
CA ILE A 38 4.86 4.94 1.25
C ILE A 38 5.10 3.47 1.60
N GLY A 39 6.35 3.04 1.54
CA GLY A 39 6.69 1.64 1.81
C GLY A 39 6.35 0.68 0.66
N ASN A 40 6.06 1.18 -0.55
CA ASN A 40 5.78 0.34 -1.72
C ASN A 40 6.91 -0.66 -1.97
N LYS A 41 6.58 -1.94 -2.02
CA LYS A 41 7.52 -3.05 -2.17
C LYS A 41 7.93 -3.34 -3.63
N ARG A 42 7.55 -2.47 -4.59
CA ARG A 42 7.85 -2.66 -6.03
C ARG A 42 9.33 -3.00 -6.29
N LYS A 43 10.26 -2.32 -5.62
CA LYS A 43 11.70 -2.56 -5.79
C LYS A 43 12.22 -3.72 -4.95
N LEU A 44 11.43 -4.24 -4.04
CA LEU A 44 11.74 -5.35 -3.14
C LEU A 44 11.11 -6.67 -3.59
N LEU A 45 10.38 -6.69 -4.71
CA LEU A 45 9.82 -7.92 -5.24
C LEU A 45 10.86 -9.01 -5.50
N PRO A 46 12.10 -8.72 -5.97
CA PRO A 46 13.16 -9.75 -6.06
C PRO A 46 13.50 -10.39 -4.71
N LEU A 47 13.56 -9.58 -3.64
CA LEU A 47 13.80 -10.07 -2.28
C LEU A 47 12.65 -10.96 -1.80
N ILE A 48 11.40 -10.51 -2.02
CA ILE A 48 10.19 -11.26 -1.66
C ILE A 48 10.11 -12.57 -2.47
N ALA A 49 10.43 -12.53 -3.76
CA ALA A 49 10.49 -13.72 -4.61
C ALA A 49 11.44 -14.79 -4.04
N ARG A 50 12.63 -14.40 -3.57
CA ARG A 50 13.57 -15.34 -2.93
C ARG A 50 13.00 -15.95 -1.66
N GLY A 51 12.34 -15.12 -0.82
CA GLY A 51 11.68 -15.66 0.37
C GLY A 51 10.60 -16.68 0.01
N ILE A 52 9.75 -16.40 -0.98
CA ILE A 52 8.74 -17.34 -1.46
C ILE A 52 9.41 -18.62 -2.00
N LEU A 53 10.43 -18.50 -2.86
CA LEU A 53 11.14 -19.63 -3.41
C LEU A 53 11.81 -20.48 -2.33
N SER A 54 12.32 -19.87 -1.25
CA SER A 54 12.95 -20.60 -0.15
C SER A 54 12.01 -21.47 0.66
N THR A 55 10.69 -21.29 0.51
CA THR A 55 9.67 -22.16 1.11
C THR A 55 9.50 -23.49 0.35
N GLY A 56 10.00 -23.57 -0.88
CA GLY A 56 9.78 -24.72 -1.77
C GLY A 56 8.35 -24.83 -2.32
N LEU A 57 7.47 -23.87 -2.03
CA LEU A 57 6.09 -23.89 -2.49
C LEU A 57 5.97 -23.29 -3.89
N SER A 58 5.16 -23.92 -4.74
CA SER A 58 4.81 -23.45 -6.07
C SER A 58 3.31 -23.18 -6.26
N ALA A 59 2.50 -23.46 -5.24
CA ALA A 59 1.06 -23.24 -5.20
C ALA A 59 0.59 -23.21 -3.75
N GLY A 60 -0.69 -22.88 -3.54
CA GLY A 60 -1.32 -22.78 -2.23
C GLY A 60 -1.94 -21.41 -2.02
N SER A 61 -2.22 -21.04 -0.77
CA SER A 61 -2.73 -19.74 -0.38
C SER A 61 -1.62 -18.79 0.05
N PHE A 62 -1.72 -17.54 -0.38
CA PHE A 62 -0.85 -16.44 0.00
C PHE A 62 -1.71 -15.33 0.60
N VAL A 63 -1.54 -15.09 1.90
CA VAL A 63 -2.27 -14.05 2.64
C VAL A 63 -1.39 -12.81 2.76
N ASP A 64 -1.83 -11.68 2.19
CA ASP A 64 -1.20 -10.38 2.34
C ASP A 64 -2.01 -9.55 3.35
N LEU A 65 -1.56 -9.49 4.61
CA LEU A 65 -2.32 -8.88 5.70
C LEU A 65 -2.30 -7.35 5.71
N PHE A 66 -1.37 -6.72 4.96
CA PHE A 66 -1.20 -5.28 4.85
C PHE A 66 -1.01 -4.90 3.38
N SER A 67 -1.99 -5.20 2.54
CA SER A 67 -1.82 -5.22 1.08
C SER A 67 -1.53 -3.85 0.44
N GLY A 68 -1.94 -2.74 1.06
CA GLY A 68 -1.65 -1.38 0.63
C GLY A 68 -1.92 -1.13 -0.86
N SER A 69 -0.85 -1.00 -1.65
CA SER A 69 -0.94 -0.85 -3.11
C SER A 69 -1.21 -2.17 -3.85
N SER A 70 -1.30 -3.27 -3.14
CA SER A 70 -1.47 -4.65 -3.63
C SER A 70 -0.35 -5.18 -4.54
N VAL A 71 0.83 -4.55 -4.54
CA VAL A 71 1.91 -4.96 -5.45
C VAL A 71 2.45 -6.36 -5.13
N VAL A 72 2.53 -6.73 -3.84
CA VAL A 72 2.99 -8.06 -3.41
C VAL A 72 1.91 -9.11 -3.70
N ALA A 73 0.66 -8.81 -3.39
CA ALA A 73 -0.49 -9.66 -3.71
C ALA A 73 -0.59 -9.93 -5.22
N ARG A 74 -0.43 -8.90 -6.08
CA ARG A 74 -0.39 -9.07 -7.55
C ARG A 74 0.78 -9.94 -7.97
N PHE A 75 1.95 -9.73 -7.40
CA PHE A 75 3.12 -10.54 -7.71
C PHE A 75 2.90 -12.02 -7.33
N ALA A 76 2.46 -12.31 -6.11
CA ALA A 76 2.15 -13.68 -5.68
C ALA A 76 1.05 -14.33 -6.53
N LYS A 77 0.06 -13.55 -7.00
CA LYS A 77 -0.97 -14.00 -7.93
C LYS A 77 -0.36 -14.51 -9.25
N THR A 78 0.66 -13.82 -9.78
CA THR A 78 1.36 -14.27 -11.01
C THR A 78 2.16 -15.55 -10.83
N LEU A 79 2.50 -15.90 -9.59
CA LEU A 79 3.16 -17.18 -9.25
C LEU A 79 2.16 -18.34 -9.12
N GLY A 80 0.86 -18.10 -9.25
CA GLY A 80 -0.19 -19.13 -9.20
C GLY A 80 -0.83 -19.33 -7.82
N PHE A 81 -0.45 -18.56 -6.81
CA PHE A 81 -1.08 -18.65 -5.49
C PHE A 81 -2.52 -18.14 -5.49
N ARG A 82 -3.38 -18.77 -4.69
CA ARG A 82 -4.66 -18.18 -4.27
C ARG A 82 -4.37 -17.02 -3.34
N ILE A 83 -4.84 -15.83 -3.68
CA ILE A 83 -4.55 -14.62 -2.90
C ILE A 83 -5.69 -14.28 -1.94
N ILE A 84 -5.31 -13.98 -0.72
CA ILE A 84 -6.17 -13.38 0.30
C ILE A 84 -5.53 -12.05 0.70
N ALA A 85 -6.03 -10.95 0.16
CA ALA A 85 -5.54 -9.61 0.46
C ALA A 85 -6.36 -9.00 1.60
N ASN A 86 -5.70 -8.34 2.55
CA ASN A 86 -6.37 -7.58 3.59
C ASN A 86 -5.72 -6.21 3.75
N ASP A 87 -6.54 -5.21 3.98
CA ASP A 87 -6.07 -3.90 4.45
C ASP A 87 -7.16 -3.22 5.27
N TRP A 88 -6.77 -2.34 6.17
CA TRP A 88 -7.72 -1.56 6.95
C TRP A 88 -8.25 -0.35 6.17
N GLU A 89 -7.48 0.15 5.22
CA GLU A 89 -7.80 1.35 4.47
C GLU A 89 -8.80 1.07 3.33
N PRO A 90 -9.90 1.84 3.25
CA PRO A 90 -10.93 1.66 2.22
C PRO A 90 -10.37 1.67 0.79
N TYR A 91 -9.48 2.63 0.45
CA TYR A 91 -8.91 2.68 -0.89
C TYR A 91 -8.08 1.45 -1.23
N ALA A 92 -7.35 0.89 -0.26
CA ALA A 92 -6.52 -0.30 -0.47
C ALA A 92 -7.39 -1.55 -0.70
N TYR A 93 -8.49 -1.67 0.04
CA TYR A 93 -9.48 -2.72 -0.20
C TYR A 93 -10.07 -2.64 -1.61
N GLU A 94 -10.50 -1.46 -2.08
CA GLU A 94 -11.06 -1.31 -3.43
C GLU A 94 -10.02 -1.61 -4.52
N ILE A 95 -8.73 -1.24 -4.29
CA ILE A 95 -7.64 -1.64 -5.18
C ILE A 95 -7.50 -3.17 -5.22
N ALA A 96 -7.46 -3.83 -4.06
CA ALA A 96 -7.33 -5.28 -3.99
C ALA A 96 -8.53 -5.99 -4.63
N GLN A 97 -9.76 -5.55 -4.33
CA GLN A 97 -10.98 -6.10 -4.91
C GLN A 97 -10.98 -5.94 -6.43
N GLY A 98 -10.72 -4.74 -6.95
CA GLY A 98 -10.77 -4.45 -8.38
C GLY A 98 -9.60 -4.99 -9.21
N THR A 99 -8.49 -5.40 -8.58
CA THR A 99 -7.28 -5.80 -9.32
C THR A 99 -6.72 -7.15 -8.93
N VAL A 100 -6.89 -7.60 -7.66
CA VAL A 100 -6.36 -8.88 -7.17
C VAL A 100 -7.43 -9.96 -7.18
N VAL A 101 -8.64 -9.64 -6.66
CA VAL A 101 -9.72 -10.61 -6.60
C VAL A 101 -10.18 -11.00 -7.98
N LEU A 102 -10.37 -10.05 -8.86
CA LEU A 102 -10.85 -10.28 -10.22
C LEU A 102 -9.83 -11.03 -11.09
N ASN A 103 -10.28 -12.11 -11.73
CA ASN A 103 -9.49 -12.86 -12.70
C ASN A 103 -9.67 -12.31 -14.13
N ALA A 104 -10.78 -11.60 -14.38
CA ALA A 104 -11.08 -10.93 -15.64
C ALA A 104 -11.82 -9.61 -15.36
N PRO A 105 -11.82 -8.64 -16.30
CA PRO A 105 -12.66 -7.46 -16.16
C PRO A 105 -14.11 -7.86 -16.00
N PRO A 106 -14.88 -7.27 -15.06
CA PRO A 106 -16.30 -7.56 -14.90
C PRO A 106 -17.08 -7.07 -16.12
N PRO A 107 -18.22 -7.70 -16.44
CA PRO A 107 -18.93 -7.48 -17.70
C PRO A 107 -19.55 -6.08 -17.83
N LEU A 108 -19.93 -5.42 -16.71
CA LEU A 108 -20.67 -4.15 -16.71
C LEU A 108 -21.91 -4.18 -17.65
N ALA A 109 -22.56 -5.33 -17.68
CA ALA A 109 -23.57 -5.64 -18.70
C ALA A 109 -24.79 -4.71 -18.68
N LYS A 110 -25.25 -4.32 -17.47
CA LYS A 110 -26.38 -3.41 -17.30
C LYS A 110 -26.10 -2.00 -17.86
N LEU A 111 -24.82 -1.66 -18.03
CA LEU A 111 -24.35 -0.36 -18.49
C LEU A 111 -23.75 -0.42 -19.90
N GLY A 112 -23.95 -1.50 -20.64
CA GLY A 112 -23.49 -1.64 -22.02
C GLY A 112 -22.02 -2.07 -22.19
N GLY A 113 -21.38 -2.57 -21.12
CA GLY A 113 -20.04 -3.11 -21.12
C GLY A 113 -18.95 -2.10 -20.80
N ALA A 114 -17.75 -2.60 -20.44
CA ALA A 114 -16.64 -1.79 -19.96
C ALA A 114 -16.26 -0.64 -20.91
N LYS A 115 -16.21 -0.89 -22.23
CA LYS A 115 -15.88 0.16 -23.22
C LYS A 115 -16.85 1.33 -23.17
N ALA A 116 -18.16 1.04 -23.10
CA ALA A 116 -19.19 2.07 -23.04
C ALA A 116 -19.12 2.85 -21.71
N VAL A 117 -18.95 2.13 -20.59
CA VAL A 117 -18.84 2.72 -19.26
C VAL A 117 -17.64 3.67 -19.15
N PHE A 118 -16.44 3.23 -19.53
CA PHE A 118 -15.27 4.10 -19.47
C PHE A 118 -15.34 5.27 -20.44
N ALA A 119 -15.93 5.07 -21.63
CA ALA A 119 -16.19 6.18 -22.56
C ALA A 119 -17.16 7.19 -21.93
N HIS A 120 -18.28 6.74 -21.34
CA HIS A 120 -19.24 7.60 -20.66
C HIS A 120 -18.61 8.39 -19.51
N LEU A 121 -17.91 7.71 -18.59
CA LEU A 121 -17.25 8.35 -17.45
C LEU A 121 -16.22 9.38 -17.87
N ASN A 122 -15.49 9.12 -18.96
CA ASN A 122 -14.48 10.05 -19.50
C ASN A 122 -15.06 11.25 -20.24
N HIS A 123 -16.37 11.25 -20.59
CA HIS A 123 -17.05 12.33 -21.30
C HIS A 123 -18.14 13.02 -20.47
N LEU A 124 -18.22 12.73 -19.16
CA LEU A 124 -19.15 13.43 -18.27
C LEU A 124 -18.89 14.93 -18.28
N ALA A 125 -19.97 15.70 -18.22
CA ALA A 125 -19.88 17.13 -17.98
C ALA A 125 -19.24 17.39 -16.60
N PRO A 126 -18.42 18.45 -16.45
CA PRO A 126 -17.87 18.84 -15.16
C PRO A 126 -18.98 19.07 -14.12
N LEU A 127 -18.74 18.63 -12.88
CA LEU A 127 -19.64 18.82 -11.76
C LEU A 127 -18.91 19.56 -10.64
N HIS A 128 -19.39 20.74 -10.24
CA HIS A 128 -18.88 21.39 -9.06
C HIS A 128 -19.47 20.74 -7.81
N GLY A 129 -18.67 19.85 -7.20
CA GLY A 129 -19.05 19.09 -6.01
C GLY A 129 -18.03 19.19 -4.90
N TYR A 130 -17.96 18.18 -4.05
CA TYR A 130 -17.15 18.17 -2.83
C TYR A 130 -15.64 18.36 -3.08
N VAL A 131 -15.08 17.67 -4.07
CA VAL A 131 -13.65 17.75 -4.36
C VAL A 131 -13.29 19.12 -4.93
N ALA A 132 -14.08 19.61 -5.88
CA ALA A 132 -13.88 20.92 -6.48
C ALA A 132 -14.01 22.04 -5.45
N GLU A 133 -14.97 21.95 -4.53
CA GLU A 133 -15.23 22.97 -3.51
C GLU A 133 -14.13 23.02 -2.43
N HIS A 134 -13.68 21.84 -1.97
CA HIS A 134 -12.85 21.76 -0.76
C HIS A 134 -11.37 21.49 -1.00
N LEU A 135 -11.00 20.94 -2.16
CA LEU A 135 -9.64 20.44 -2.42
C LEU A 135 -8.97 21.09 -3.64
N CYS A 136 -9.64 22.03 -4.29
CA CYS A 136 -9.15 22.75 -5.47
C CYS A 136 -9.20 24.27 -5.26
N PRO A 137 -8.36 25.04 -5.98
CA PRO A 137 -8.51 26.49 -6.01
C PRO A 137 -9.74 26.88 -6.86
N TYR A 138 -10.18 28.12 -6.69
CA TYR A 138 -11.24 28.70 -7.53
C TYR A 138 -10.72 28.97 -8.96
N ASP A 139 -9.48 29.46 -9.06
CA ASP A 139 -8.80 29.74 -10.32
C ASP A 139 -7.43 29.05 -10.32
N ASP A 140 -7.21 28.15 -11.30
CA ASP A 140 -5.96 27.40 -11.42
C ASP A 140 -4.75 28.27 -11.79
N GLU A 141 -4.98 29.43 -12.45
CA GLU A 141 -3.88 30.32 -12.85
C GLU A 141 -3.54 31.34 -11.75
N HIS A 142 -4.50 31.70 -10.90
CA HIS A 142 -4.32 32.68 -9.83
C HIS A 142 -4.82 32.15 -8.47
N PRO A 143 -4.30 31.01 -7.95
CA PRO A 143 -4.78 30.44 -6.71
C PRO A 143 -4.40 31.31 -5.51
N ASP A 144 -5.32 31.47 -4.56
CA ASP A 144 -5.02 32.07 -3.26
C ASP A 144 -4.30 31.04 -2.37
N LEU A 145 -2.96 31.05 -2.41
CA LEU A 145 -2.11 30.11 -1.66
C LEU A 145 -2.27 30.21 -0.13
N ALA A 146 -2.87 31.27 0.36
CA ALA A 146 -3.13 31.46 1.78
C ALA A 146 -4.43 30.76 2.22
N ARG A 147 -5.43 30.68 1.35
CA ARG A 147 -6.77 30.23 1.71
C ARG A 147 -7.21 28.96 1.02
N GLU A 148 -6.68 28.66 -0.16
CA GLU A 148 -7.15 27.56 -1.00
C GLU A 148 -6.25 26.33 -0.92
N ARG A 149 -6.86 25.17 -1.10
CA ARG A 149 -6.14 23.90 -1.20
C ARG A 149 -5.87 23.58 -2.66
N LEU A 150 -4.65 23.13 -2.94
CA LEU A 150 -4.18 22.82 -4.29
C LEU A 150 -3.90 21.33 -4.46
N PHE A 151 -4.81 20.47 -3.99
CA PHE A 151 -4.66 19.03 -4.22
C PHE A 151 -4.84 18.65 -5.68
N PHE A 152 -5.75 19.33 -6.37
CA PHE A 152 -6.04 19.12 -7.79
C PHE A 152 -6.28 20.47 -8.48
N THR A 153 -6.14 20.49 -9.80
CA THR A 153 -6.69 21.59 -10.60
C THR A 153 -8.20 21.60 -10.49
N ARG A 154 -8.81 22.76 -10.63
CA ARG A 154 -10.27 22.92 -10.64
C ARG A 154 -10.95 21.94 -11.59
N GLN A 155 -10.43 21.89 -12.83
CA GLN A 155 -10.94 21.00 -13.85
C GLN A 155 -10.89 19.52 -13.44
N ASN A 156 -9.81 19.08 -12.80
CA ASN A 156 -9.70 17.70 -12.32
C ASN A 156 -10.59 17.42 -11.11
N GLY A 157 -10.75 18.39 -10.20
CA GLY A 157 -11.69 18.27 -9.08
C GLY A 157 -13.12 18.06 -9.56
N GLU A 158 -13.58 18.89 -10.49
CA GLU A 158 -14.92 18.77 -11.09
C GLU A 158 -15.13 17.44 -11.83
N ARG A 159 -14.08 16.90 -12.44
CA ARG A 159 -14.16 15.56 -13.06
C ARG A 159 -14.20 14.44 -12.02
N ILE A 160 -13.45 14.55 -10.93
CA ILE A 160 -13.51 13.57 -9.82
C ILE A 160 -14.93 13.53 -9.27
N ASP A 161 -15.52 14.69 -9.01
CA ASP A 161 -16.90 14.82 -8.52
C ASP A 161 -17.91 14.19 -9.49
N ALA A 162 -17.84 14.53 -10.79
CA ALA A 162 -18.73 13.99 -11.80
C ALA A 162 -18.66 12.46 -11.91
N VAL A 163 -17.45 11.92 -11.98
CA VAL A 163 -17.22 10.47 -12.06
C VAL A 163 -17.73 9.77 -10.81
N ARG A 164 -17.41 10.32 -9.65
CA ARG A 164 -17.76 9.67 -8.39
C ARG A 164 -19.26 9.70 -8.11
N GLU A 165 -19.93 10.79 -8.42
CA GLU A 165 -21.41 10.89 -8.35
C GLU A 165 -22.07 9.92 -9.33
N GLN A 166 -21.53 9.77 -10.53
CA GLN A 166 -22.08 8.83 -11.50
C GLN A 166 -21.96 7.38 -11.01
N ILE A 167 -20.81 7.00 -10.46
CA ILE A 167 -20.61 5.66 -9.86
C ILE A 167 -21.58 5.46 -8.69
N ALA A 168 -21.75 6.47 -7.81
CA ALA A 168 -22.69 6.40 -6.70
C ALA A 168 -24.14 6.25 -7.17
N THR A 169 -24.51 6.97 -8.22
CA THR A 169 -25.84 6.87 -8.82
C THR A 169 -26.11 5.47 -9.34
N TRP A 170 -25.19 4.88 -10.07
CA TRP A 170 -25.32 3.51 -10.58
C TRP A 170 -25.39 2.47 -9.46
N ASP A 171 -24.61 2.66 -8.40
CA ASP A 171 -24.59 1.76 -7.23
C ASP A 171 -25.97 1.79 -6.52
N VAL A 172 -26.47 2.98 -6.19
CA VAL A 172 -27.80 3.17 -5.56
C VAL A 172 -28.95 2.63 -6.44
N GLN A 173 -28.82 2.75 -7.76
CA GLN A 173 -29.80 2.21 -8.71
C GLN A 173 -29.69 0.70 -8.91
N GLY A 174 -28.75 0.01 -8.26
CA GLY A 174 -28.52 -1.42 -8.40
C GLY A 174 -28.03 -1.81 -9.80
N GLN A 175 -27.38 -0.88 -10.52
CA GLN A 175 -26.81 -1.12 -11.85
C GLN A 175 -25.40 -1.70 -11.78
N LEU A 176 -24.74 -1.63 -10.62
CA LEU A 176 -23.44 -2.23 -10.34
C LEU A 176 -23.57 -3.32 -9.29
N ASP A 177 -22.85 -4.39 -9.45
CA ASP A 177 -22.54 -5.30 -8.35
C ASP A 177 -21.26 -4.86 -7.61
N GLY A 178 -20.88 -5.59 -6.55
CA GLY A 178 -19.71 -5.25 -5.74
C GLY A 178 -18.39 -5.26 -6.52
N ASP A 179 -18.21 -6.21 -7.42
CA ASP A 179 -17.03 -6.37 -8.25
C ASP A 179 -16.93 -5.27 -9.31
N GLU A 180 -18.06 -4.97 -9.97
CA GLU A 180 -18.16 -3.90 -10.95
C GLU A 180 -17.87 -2.53 -10.32
N ARG A 181 -18.44 -2.27 -9.12
CA ARG A 181 -18.17 -1.05 -8.35
C ARG A 181 -16.69 -0.94 -7.97
N ALA A 182 -16.10 -1.98 -7.41
CA ALA A 182 -14.69 -1.97 -7.00
C ALA A 182 -13.74 -1.80 -8.20
N PHE A 183 -14.06 -2.40 -9.34
CA PHE A 183 -13.32 -2.24 -10.58
C PHE A 183 -13.28 -0.77 -11.04
N LEU A 184 -14.42 -0.07 -11.00
CA LEU A 184 -14.50 1.35 -11.34
C LEU A 184 -13.81 2.24 -10.30
N LEU A 185 -13.99 1.94 -8.99
CA LEU A 185 -13.35 2.70 -7.92
C LEU A 185 -11.82 2.54 -7.92
N SER A 186 -11.30 1.34 -8.20
CA SER A 186 -9.85 1.14 -8.31
C SER A 186 -9.24 1.94 -9.48
N ALA A 187 -9.94 2.03 -10.62
CA ALA A 187 -9.57 2.90 -11.74
C ALA A 187 -9.53 4.38 -11.34
N LEU A 188 -10.56 4.81 -10.59
CA LEU A 188 -10.66 6.20 -10.12
C LEU A 188 -9.56 6.55 -9.11
N VAL A 189 -9.29 5.67 -8.14
CA VAL A 189 -8.23 5.86 -7.13
C VAL A 189 -6.86 6.07 -7.79
N TYR A 190 -6.55 5.27 -8.80
CA TYR A 190 -5.32 5.46 -9.57
C TYR A 190 -5.31 6.80 -10.32
N ALA A 191 -6.39 7.14 -11.03
CA ALA A 191 -6.48 8.37 -11.79
C ALA A 191 -6.37 9.62 -10.89
N VAL A 192 -7.04 9.61 -9.73
CA VAL A 192 -6.95 10.66 -8.70
C VAL A 192 -5.51 10.82 -8.20
N SER A 193 -4.87 9.70 -7.86
CA SER A 193 -3.47 9.72 -7.41
C SER A 193 -2.53 10.26 -8.49
N TYR A 194 -2.78 9.93 -9.74
CA TYR A 194 -1.95 10.35 -10.86
C TYR A 194 -1.98 11.86 -11.09
N VAL A 195 -3.15 12.51 -11.04
CA VAL A 195 -3.30 13.95 -11.29
C VAL A 195 -3.11 14.82 -10.04
N SER A 196 -2.83 14.22 -8.87
CA SER A 196 -2.71 14.97 -7.62
C SER A 196 -1.45 15.83 -7.57
N ASN A 197 -1.56 17.04 -7.03
CA ASN A 197 -0.46 17.98 -6.76
C ASN A 197 0.22 17.66 -5.41
N THR A 198 0.65 16.41 -5.27
CA THR A 198 1.25 15.89 -4.03
C THR A 198 2.56 15.15 -4.33
N SER A 199 3.34 14.92 -3.29
CA SER A 199 4.54 14.07 -3.34
C SER A 199 4.23 12.56 -3.25
N GLY A 200 2.98 12.17 -3.52
CA GLY A 200 2.51 10.78 -3.45
C GLY A 200 1.75 10.45 -2.17
N VAL A 201 1.58 11.42 -1.26
CA VAL A 201 0.73 11.33 -0.06
C VAL A 201 -0.12 12.57 0.06
N PHE A 202 -1.35 12.42 0.53
CA PHE A 202 -2.32 13.51 0.67
C PHE A 202 -2.27 14.20 2.05
N LYS A 203 -1.22 13.98 2.81
CA LYS A 203 -0.99 14.73 4.06
C LYS A 203 -0.67 16.21 3.82
N GLY A 204 -0.37 16.58 2.58
CA GLY A 204 -0.16 17.93 2.12
C GLY A 204 -0.12 18.00 0.60
N PHE A 205 -0.18 19.20 0.08
CA PHE A 205 -0.02 19.52 -1.32
C PHE A 205 1.15 20.49 -1.52
N HIS A 206 1.66 20.58 -2.73
CA HIS A 206 2.71 21.55 -3.06
C HIS A 206 2.17 22.98 -3.03
N ALA A 207 2.99 23.92 -2.54
CA ALA A 207 2.66 25.33 -2.44
C ALA A 207 2.53 26.07 -3.80
N GLY A 208 2.61 25.33 -4.89
CA GLY A 208 2.39 25.75 -6.26
C GLY A 208 2.26 24.51 -7.11
N TRP A 209 1.94 24.66 -8.37
CA TRP A 209 1.78 23.52 -9.27
C TRP A 209 3.12 22.82 -9.56
N GLY A 210 3.18 21.51 -9.26
CA GLY A 210 4.35 20.67 -9.57
C GLY A 210 5.49 20.72 -8.55
N GLY A 211 5.34 21.45 -7.44
CA GLY A 211 6.38 21.61 -6.43
C GLY A 211 7.58 22.45 -6.90
N GLN A 212 8.69 22.42 -6.14
CA GLN A 212 9.87 23.25 -6.41
C GLN A 212 10.53 22.94 -7.77
N THR A 213 10.49 21.70 -8.23
CA THR A 213 11.15 21.26 -9.46
C THR A 213 10.25 21.34 -10.70
N GLY A 214 8.95 21.51 -10.54
CA GLY A 214 7.98 21.50 -11.63
C GLY A 214 7.90 20.17 -12.42
N THR A 215 8.66 19.17 -12.07
CA THR A 215 8.80 17.92 -12.85
C THR A 215 7.48 17.14 -13.00
N ALA A 216 6.54 17.31 -12.07
CA ALA A 216 5.23 16.66 -12.11
C ALA A 216 4.14 17.51 -12.79
N LEU A 217 4.46 18.72 -13.26
CA LEU A 217 3.47 19.68 -13.76
C LEU A 217 2.63 19.11 -14.93
N TYR A 218 3.25 18.42 -15.88
CA TYR A 218 2.56 17.80 -17.00
C TYR A 218 1.47 16.81 -16.56
N ARG A 219 1.75 16.04 -15.49
CA ARG A 219 0.84 15.06 -14.91
C ARG A 219 -0.32 15.74 -14.18
N ILE A 220 0.00 16.74 -13.35
CA ILE A 220 -0.98 17.47 -12.52
C ILE A 220 -1.97 18.24 -13.40
N ARG A 221 -1.49 18.85 -14.48
CA ARG A 221 -2.31 19.60 -15.44
C ARG A 221 -2.93 18.73 -16.54
N SER A 222 -2.59 17.43 -16.61
CA SER A 222 -3.29 16.55 -17.56
C SER A 222 -4.73 16.31 -17.10
N LEU A 223 -5.63 16.15 -18.06
CA LEU A 223 -7.02 15.83 -17.76
C LEU A 223 -7.13 14.43 -17.16
N LEU A 224 -7.79 14.32 -16.02
CA LEU A 224 -8.09 13.03 -15.40
C LEU A 224 -8.81 12.13 -16.40
N THR A 225 -8.27 10.96 -16.64
CA THR A 225 -8.81 9.97 -17.57
C THR A 225 -8.78 8.60 -16.91
N LEU A 226 -9.93 7.96 -16.86
CA LEU A 226 -10.04 6.60 -16.33
C LEU A 226 -9.65 5.59 -17.41
N ARG A 227 -8.87 4.59 -16.99
CA ARG A 227 -8.53 3.42 -17.80
C ARG A 227 -8.93 2.17 -17.04
N PRO A 228 -9.46 1.14 -17.71
CA PRO A 228 -9.74 -0.13 -17.06
C PRO A 228 -8.53 -0.66 -16.29
N PRO A 229 -8.70 -1.14 -15.06
CA PRO A 229 -7.65 -1.84 -14.35
C PRO A 229 -7.20 -3.08 -15.11
N VAL A 230 -5.89 -3.36 -15.05
CA VAL A 230 -5.33 -4.59 -15.61
C VAL A 230 -5.63 -5.73 -14.63
N THR A 231 -6.26 -6.79 -15.11
CA THR A 231 -6.55 -8.03 -14.36
C THR A 231 -5.65 -9.16 -14.83
N PHE A 232 -5.48 -10.16 -14.00
CA PHE A 232 -4.70 -11.37 -14.31
C PHE A 232 -5.47 -12.61 -13.84
N ASP A 233 -5.63 -13.59 -14.71
CA ASP A 233 -6.31 -14.84 -14.38
C ASP A 233 -5.32 -15.89 -13.88
N ASN A 234 -5.36 -16.19 -12.58
CA ASN A 234 -4.65 -17.30 -11.97
C ASN A 234 -5.55 -18.51 -11.71
N GLN A 235 -6.81 -18.47 -12.16
CA GLN A 235 -7.82 -19.52 -11.98
C GLN A 235 -8.09 -19.90 -10.52
N GLN A 236 -7.79 -18.97 -9.57
CA GLN A 236 -8.01 -19.19 -8.15
C GLN A 236 -9.14 -18.30 -7.63
N PRO A 237 -9.90 -18.73 -6.62
CA PRO A 237 -10.91 -17.93 -5.94
C PRO A 237 -10.22 -16.95 -4.96
N ASN A 238 -9.66 -15.86 -5.49
CA ASN A 238 -9.01 -14.84 -4.69
C ASN A 238 -10.01 -14.06 -3.86
N LEU A 239 -9.58 -13.52 -2.71
CA LEU A 239 -10.41 -12.78 -1.77
C LEU A 239 -9.73 -11.48 -1.35
N ALA A 240 -10.55 -10.49 -0.95
CA ALA A 240 -10.09 -9.28 -0.28
C ALA A 240 -10.96 -8.97 0.94
N PHE A 241 -10.33 -8.45 2.00
CA PHE A 241 -10.98 -8.04 3.24
C PHE A 241 -10.59 -6.61 3.60
N ARG A 242 -11.50 -5.91 4.28
CA ARG A 242 -11.27 -4.60 4.87
C ARG A 242 -11.41 -4.70 6.38
N ARG A 243 -10.40 -5.25 7.04
CA ARG A 243 -10.46 -5.54 8.48
C ARG A 243 -9.12 -5.22 9.16
N ASP A 244 -9.15 -5.07 10.47
CA ASP A 244 -7.93 -5.03 11.28
C ASP A 244 -7.16 -6.35 11.12
N ALA A 245 -5.86 -6.26 10.82
CA ALA A 245 -4.99 -7.42 10.64
C ALA A 245 -4.93 -8.33 11.86
N GLN A 246 -5.10 -7.77 13.09
CA GLN A 246 -5.18 -8.55 14.34
C GLN A 246 -6.40 -9.48 14.37
N LEU A 247 -7.53 -9.03 13.84
CA LEU A 247 -8.75 -9.83 13.76
C LEU A 247 -8.62 -10.90 12.68
N VAL A 248 -8.19 -10.50 11.47
CA VAL A 248 -7.99 -11.45 10.36
C VAL A 248 -6.97 -12.52 10.74
N GLY A 249 -5.85 -12.14 11.37
CA GLY A 249 -4.81 -13.07 11.80
C GLY A 249 -5.32 -14.16 12.74
N ARG A 250 -6.29 -13.85 13.60
CA ARG A 250 -6.93 -14.85 14.49
C ARG A 250 -7.94 -15.75 13.77
N GLU A 251 -8.59 -15.24 12.76
CA GLU A 251 -9.71 -15.90 12.07
C GLU A 251 -9.29 -16.49 10.71
N LEU A 252 -7.97 -16.51 10.38
CA LEU A 252 -7.48 -16.93 9.07
C LEU A 252 -8.00 -18.30 8.66
N ARG A 253 -7.97 -19.27 9.55
CA ARG A 253 -8.43 -20.62 9.28
C ARG A 253 -9.93 -20.69 8.96
N GLU A 254 -10.75 -19.91 9.67
CA GLU A 254 -12.20 -19.85 9.42
C GLU A 254 -12.49 -19.16 8.09
N VAL A 255 -11.76 -18.09 7.78
CA VAL A 255 -11.94 -17.28 6.57
C VAL A 255 -11.49 -18.03 5.32
N ILE A 256 -10.41 -18.80 5.41
CA ILE A 256 -9.81 -19.49 4.25
C ILE A 256 -10.37 -20.90 4.11
N GLY A 257 -10.85 -21.48 5.22
CA GLY A 257 -11.31 -22.88 5.30
C GLY A 257 -10.18 -23.88 5.55
N ASP A 258 -8.93 -23.41 5.63
CA ASP A 258 -7.73 -24.22 5.85
C ASP A 258 -6.61 -23.38 6.47
N VAL A 259 -5.50 -24.01 6.88
CA VAL A 259 -4.27 -23.31 7.31
C VAL A 259 -3.58 -22.72 6.06
N PRO A 260 -3.35 -21.40 6.01
CA PRO A 260 -2.66 -20.79 4.88
C PRO A 260 -1.22 -21.28 4.77
N GLU A 261 -0.77 -21.50 3.54
CA GLU A 261 0.61 -21.87 3.27
C GLU A 261 1.57 -20.74 3.57
N ILE A 262 1.25 -19.51 3.14
CA ILE A 262 2.08 -18.33 3.38
C ILE A 262 1.24 -17.19 3.92
N VAL A 263 1.69 -16.59 5.02
CA VAL A 263 1.21 -15.28 5.50
C VAL A 263 2.33 -14.27 5.37
N TYR A 264 2.08 -13.22 4.60
CA TYR A 264 2.99 -12.10 4.39
C TYR A 264 2.59 -10.91 5.25
N LEU A 265 3.56 -10.35 5.96
CA LEU A 265 3.42 -9.23 6.89
C LEU A 265 4.28 -8.05 6.41
N ASP A 266 3.65 -6.90 6.23
CA ASP A 266 4.29 -5.62 5.96
C ASP A 266 3.60 -4.53 6.81
N PRO A 267 3.65 -4.64 8.16
CA PRO A 267 2.95 -3.70 9.03
C PRO A 267 3.51 -2.29 8.86
N PRO A 268 2.73 -1.23 9.15
CA PRO A 268 3.25 0.13 9.19
C PRO A 268 4.44 0.24 10.14
N TYR A 269 5.58 0.75 9.66
CA TYR A 269 6.80 0.93 10.47
C TYR A 269 7.25 2.38 10.59
N ASN A 270 6.31 3.31 10.43
CA ASN A 270 6.52 4.73 10.68
C ASN A 270 5.40 5.32 11.55
N GLN A 271 5.65 6.52 12.11
CA GLN A 271 4.73 7.21 13.01
C GLN A 271 3.50 7.83 12.31
N HIS A 272 3.42 7.74 10.99
CA HIS A 272 2.39 8.44 10.22
C HIS A 272 1.23 7.52 9.87
N PRO A 273 0.01 7.76 10.40
CA PRO A 273 -1.15 6.95 10.08
C PRO A 273 -1.46 6.98 8.57
N TYR A 274 -1.66 5.80 7.98
CA TYR A 274 -2.03 5.68 6.56
C TYR A 274 -3.37 6.34 6.26
N GLY A 275 -4.32 6.27 7.18
CA GLY A 275 -5.58 7.00 7.07
C GLY A 275 -5.41 8.52 6.90
N SER A 276 -4.41 9.12 7.56
CA SER A 276 -4.07 10.54 7.36
C SER A 276 -3.28 10.79 6.07
N ASN A 277 -2.40 9.86 5.68
CA ASN A 277 -1.60 9.99 4.47
C ASN A 277 -2.43 9.88 3.19
N TYR A 278 -3.53 9.12 3.23
CA TYR A 278 -4.37 8.81 2.07
C TYR A 278 -5.84 9.16 2.28
N HIS A 279 -6.13 10.11 3.18
CA HIS A 279 -7.51 10.49 3.55
C HIS A 279 -8.36 10.92 2.35
N VAL A 280 -7.78 11.59 1.36
CA VAL A 280 -8.49 11.99 0.14
C VAL A 280 -8.93 10.76 -0.65
N LEU A 281 -8.07 9.74 -0.79
CA LEU A 281 -8.43 8.51 -1.48
C LEU A 281 -9.54 7.76 -0.74
N ASN A 282 -9.47 7.74 0.61
CA ASN A 282 -10.53 7.16 1.42
C ASN A 282 -11.87 7.91 1.26
N THR A 283 -11.83 9.23 1.23
CA THR A 283 -13.03 10.05 0.99
C THR A 283 -13.61 9.77 -0.40
N VAL A 284 -12.76 9.64 -1.43
CA VAL A 284 -13.19 9.31 -2.79
C VAL A 284 -13.87 7.96 -2.86
N VAL A 285 -13.36 6.92 -2.19
CA VAL A 285 -14.00 5.59 -2.26
C VAL A 285 -15.22 5.46 -1.36
N LEU A 286 -15.20 6.04 -0.16
CA LEU A 286 -16.34 6.03 0.76
C LEU A 286 -17.47 6.96 0.29
N TRP A 287 -17.11 8.06 -0.27
CA TRP A 287 -17.98 9.15 -0.72
C TRP A 287 -18.89 9.70 0.38
N ASP A 288 -18.39 9.68 1.61
CA ASP A 288 -19.09 10.11 2.82
C ASP A 288 -19.01 11.63 3.06
N LYS A 289 -18.24 12.35 2.23
CA LYS A 289 -18.16 13.82 2.19
C LYS A 289 -18.07 14.44 3.60
N PRO A 290 -17.01 14.13 4.38
CA PRO A 290 -16.91 14.62 5.74
C PRO A 290 -16.95 16.15 5.77
N PRO A 291 -17.58 16.76 6.79
CA PRO A 291 -17.64 18.22 6.92
C PRO A 291 -16.25 18.82 6.88
N LEU A 292 -16.03 19.77 5.99
CA LEU A 292 -14.77 20.45 5.78
C LEU A 292 -15.04 21.92 5.46
N ASN A 293 -14.25 22.82 6.04
CA ASN A 293 -14.31 24.23 5.64
C ASN A 293 -13.73 24.37 4.22
N PRO A 294 -14.40 25.05 3.28
CA PRO A 294 -13.88 25.32 1.95
C PRO A 294 -12.52 26.03 1.96
N TRP A 295 -12.32 26.90 2.94
CA TRP A 295 -11.12 27.70 3.11
C TRP A 295 -10.20 27.13 4.17
N ILE A 296 -8.88 27.25 3.97
CA ILE A 296 -7.89 26.91 4.99
C ILE A 296 -8.07 27.80 6.19
N GLN A 297 -8.28 27.22 7.36
CA GLN A 297 -8.34 27.94 8.64
C GLN A 297 -6.92 28.15 9.17
N HIS A 298 -6.53 29.41 9.39
CA HIS A 298 -5.21 29.76 9.92
C HIS A 298 -5.21 29.93 11.44
N ASP A 299 -6.37 30.27 12.02
CA ASP A 299 -6.52 30.61 13.42
C ASP A 299 -7.21 29.49 14.18
N GLY A 300 -6.60 29.07 15.31
CA GLY A 300 -7.15 28.09 16.22
C GLY A 300 -6.42 26.76 16.27
N PRO A 301 -6.84 25.84 17.17
CA PRO A 301 -6.20 24.53 17.38
C PRO A 301 -6.34 23.57 16.19
N ASN A 302 -7.20 23.88 15.23
CA ASN A 302 -7.55 23.02 14.09
C ASN A 302 -7.05 23.62 12.77
N ARG A 303 -5.73 23.83 12.65
CA ARG A 303 -5.12 24.09 11.34
C ARG A 303 -5.47 22.94 10.39
N ASP A 304 -6.37 23.18 9.46
CA ASP A 304 -6.87 22.15 8.54
C ASP A 304 -6.33 22.29 7.10
N LYS A 305 -5.13 22.86 6.95
CA LYS A 305 -4.50 23.08 5.64
C LYS A 305 -4.61 21.87 4.72
N SER A 306 -4.44 20.69 5.26
CA SER A 306 -4.42 19.44 4.49
C SER A 306 -5.76 18.71 4.48
N ALA A 307 -6.82 19.27 5.05
CA ALA A 307 -8.13 18.64 5.12
C ALA A 307 -8.14 17.22 5.72
N ILE A 308 -7.20 16.92 6.63
CA ILE A 308 -7.07 15.58 7.21
C ILE A 308 -8.28 15.29 8.11
N ARG A 309 -8.92 14.17 7.89
CA ARG A 309 -10.02 13.68 8.71
C ARG A 309 -9.61 13.59 10.18
N THR A 310 -10.41 14.20 11.05
CA THR A 310 -10.15 14.21 12.50
C THR A 310 -10.88 13.11 13.26
N ASP A 311 -12.02 12.64 12.74
CA ASP A 311 -12.82 11.54 13.28
C ASP A 311 -12.00 10.23 13.40
N TRP A 312 -11.16 9.94 12.43
CA TRP A 312 -10.36 8.72 12.43
C TRP A 312 -9.16 8.71 13.37
N ARG A 313 -8.84 9.85 13.99
CA ARG A 313 -7.78 9.91 15.01
C ARG A 313 -8.10 9.07 16.25
N SER A 314 -9.39 8.96 16.58
CA SER A 314 -9.91 8.13 17.68
C SER A 314 -10.39 6.76 17.19
N GLU A 315 -11.13 6.72 16.09
CA GLU A 315 -11.83 5.52 15.63
C GLU A 315 -10.92 4.52 14.92
N ARG A 316 -9.83 5.01 14.27
CA ARG A 316 -8.96 4.19 13.42
C ARG A 316 -7.48 4.39 13.76
N ARG A 317 -7.16 4.37 15.02
CA ARG A 317 -5.77 4.48 15.50
C ARG A 317 -5.07 3.14 15.39
N SER A 318 -4.15 3.01 14.42
CA SER A 318 -3.31 1.83 14.30
C SER A 318 -2.33 1.71 15.47
N LEU A 319 -2.27 0.53 16.09
CA LEU A 319 -1.29 0.21 17.14
C LEU A 319 0.15 0.23 16.62
N TYR A 320 0.35 0.00 15.32
CA TYR A 320 1.66 -0.01 14.66
C TYR A 320 2.29 1.38 14.52
N ASN A 321 1.50 2.46 14.59
CA ASN A 321 2.02 3.83 14.51
C ASN A 321 2.60 4.36 15.83
N GLY A 322 2.42 3.65 16.94
CA GLY A 322 2.93 4.04 18.26
C GLY A 322 4.23 3.32 18.62
N PRO A 323 5.34 4.02 18.93
CA PRO A 323 6.60 3.37 19.30
C PRO A 323 6.47 2.41 20.49
N ARG A 324 5.54 2.68 21.40
CA ARG A 324 5.30 1.87 22.61
C ARG A 324 4.37 0.68 22.37
N THR A 325 3.56 0.70 21.32
CA THR A 325 2.50 -0.31 21.06
C THR A 325 2.83 -1.22 19.90
N ALA A 326 3.66 -0.75 18.94
CA ALA A 326 3.90 -1.46 17.69
C ALA A 326 4.48 -2.85 17.88
N LEU A 327 5.52 -2.99 18.69
CA LEU A 327 6.15 -4.31 18.94
C LEU A 327 5.20 -5.27 19.66
N ALA A 328 4.43 -4.79 20.64
CA ALA A 328 3.45 -5.62 21.33
C ALA A 328 2.34 -6.08 20.38
N ALA A 329 1.85 -5.19 19.51
CA ALA A 329 0.88 -5.54 18.48
C ALA A 329 1.45 -6.56 17.48
N PHE A 330 2.71 -6.39 17.06
CA PHE A 330 3.38 -7.31 16.16
C PHE A 330 3.55 -8.70 16.79
N ARG A 331 4.03 -8.77 18.04
CA ARG A 331 4.15 -10.03 18.78
C ARG A 331 2.80 -10.74 18.93
N LEU A 332 1.75 -9.98 19.25
CA LEU A 332 0.40 -10.53 19.36
C LEU A 332 -0.10 -11.08 18.03
N LEU A 333 0.12 -10.35 16.94
CA LEU A 333 -0.25 -10.80 15.60
C LEU A 333 0.49 -12.09 15.26
N VAL A 334 1.82 -12.06 15.28
CA VAL A 334 2.68 -13.21 14.94
C VAL A 334 2.36 -14.44 15.81
N GLY A 335 2.14 -14.24 17.12
CA GLY A 335 1.78 -15.30 18.06
C GLY A 335 0.45 -15.99 17.75
N ASN A 336 -0.52 -15.25 17.18
CA ASN A 336 -1.85 -15.76 16.84
C ASN A 336 -1.99 -16.31 15.42
N LEU A 337 -0.96 -16.15 14.55
CA LEU A 337 -1.05 -16.66 13.18
C LEU A 337 -1.00 -18.19 13.16
N ASP A 338 -1.99 -18.81 12.54
CA ASP A 338 -1.95 -20.21 12.15
C ASP A 338 -1.59 -20.26 10.66
N ALA A 339 -0.31 -20.48 10.35
CA ALA A 339 0.24 -20.46 9.00
C ALA A 339 1.43 -21.39 8.92
N ARG A 340 1.65 -22.03 7.76
CA ARG A 340 2.82 -22.89 7.55
C ARG A 340 4.12 -22.09 7.41
N TRP A 341 4.05 -20.96 6.73
CA TRP A 341 5.17 -20.03 6.56
C TRP A 341 4.73 -18.62 6.92
N ILE A 342 5.57 -17.92 7.66
CA ILE A 342 5.39 -16.48 7.94
C ILE A 342 6.53 -15.74 7.24
N LEU A 343 6.19 -14.82 6.35
CA LEU A 343 7.11 -13.93 5.68
C LEU A 343 6.87 -12.51 6.22
N ALA A 344 7.90 -11.86 6.76
CA ALA A 344 7.77 -10.50 7.29
C ALA A 344 8.81 -9.56 6.67
N SER A 345 8.34 -8.54 5.95
CA SER A 345 9.18 -7.42 5.49
C SER A 345 9.32 -6.38 6.57
N TYR A 346 10.57 -5.94 6.79
CA TYR A 346 10.86 -4.84 7.70
C TYR A 346 12.16 -4.13 7.32
N SER A 347 12.45 -3.01 8.00
CA SER A 347 13.63 -2.18 7.74
C SER A 347 14.35 -1.85 9.03
N THR A 348 15.67 -1.67 8.95
CA THR A 348 16.49 -1.21 10.08
C THR A 348 16.11 0.19 10.58
N ASP A 349 15.35 0.96 9.80
CA ASP A 349 14.84 2.29 10.18
C ASP A 349 13.42 2.24 10.78
N GLY A 350 12.87 1.05 10.98
CA GLY A 350 11.52 0.86 11.50
C GLY A 350 11.36 1.28 12.96
N THR A 351 10.11 1.53 13.36
CA THR A 351 9.77 1.99 14.72
C THR A 351 9.97 0.91 15.78
N MET A 352 9.81 -0.37 15.42
CA MET A 352 10.03 -1.51 16.32
C MET A 352 11.52 -1.87 16.38
N PRO A 353 12.09 -2.17 17.57
CA PRO A 353 13.44 -2.68 17.69
C PRO A 353 13.64 -3.96 16.86
N LEU A 354 14.74 -4.02 16.09
CA LEU A 354 15.06 -5.14 15.20
C LEU A 354 15.09 -6.48 15.97
N GLU A 355 15.79 -6.52 17.10
CA GLU A 355 15.87 -7.69 17.98
C GLU A 355 14.46 -8.17 18.39
N GLY A 356 13.57 -7.24 18.78
CA GLY A 356 12.22 -7.57 19.19
C GLY A 356 11.36 -8.16 18.06
N VAL A 357 11.56 -7.69 16.82
CA VAL A 357 10.88 -8.22 15.63
C VAL A 357 11.39 -9.63 15.30
N LEU A 358 12.71 -9.82 15.28
CA LEU A 358 13.30 -11.12 14.97
C LEU A 358 13.01 -12.15 16.07
N SER A 359 13.03 -11.77 17.36
CA SER A 359 12.65 -12.65 18.47
C SER A 359 11.20 -13.13 18.33
N ALA A 360 10.26 -12.21 18.07
CA ALA A 360 8.86 -12.58 17.89
C ALA A 360 8.64 -13.58 16.75
N LEU A 361 9.43 -13.48 15.69
CA LEU A 361 9.39 -14.40 14.55
C LEU A 361 10.09 -15.73 14.86
N ALA A 362 11.26 -15.68 15.52
CA ALA A 362 12.03 -16.87 15.90
C ALA A 362 11.35 -17.75 16.93
N GLU A 363 10.45 -17.18 17.76
CA GLU A 363 9.56 -17.94 18.68
C GLU A 363 8.62 -18.88 17.92
N ARG A 364 8.35 -18.61 16.61
CA ARG A 364 7.39 -19.35 15.81
C ARG A 364 7.99 -20.53 15.04
N GLY A 365 9.32 -20.61 14.88
CA GLY A 365 9.95 -21.67 14.11
C GLY A 365 11.37 -21.37 13.67
N ASP A 366 11.81 -22.04 12.61
CA ASP A 366 13.12 -21.83 12.01
C ASP A 366 13.12 -20.52 11.20
N LEU A 367 13.82 -19.50 11.73
CA LEU A 367 13.93 -18.18 11.11
C LEU A 367 15.14 -18.11 10.17
N ARG A 368 14.91 -17.63 8.95
CA ARG A 368 15.92 -17.20 7.97
C ARG A 368 15.69 -15.77 7.57
N VAL A 369 16.75 -15.01 7.29
CA VAL A 369 16.66 -13.60 6.94
C VAL A 369 17.41 -13.36 5.62
N PHE A 370 16.70 -12.71 4.69
CA PHE A 370 17.25 -12.22 3.42
C PHE A 370 17.34 -10.70 3.49
N THR A 371 18.44 -10.12 3.03
CA THR A 371 18.66 -8.66 3.11
C THR A 371 18.91 -8.05 1.74
N GLN A 372 18.54 -6.78 1.60
CA GLN A 372 18.83 -5.96 0.43
C GLN A 372 19.17 -4.53 0.85
N LYS A 373 20.35 -4.02 0.41
CA LYS A 373 20.68 -2.60 0.57
C LYS A 373 19.73 -1.74 -0.26
N TYR A 374 19.10 -0.75 0.37
CA TYR A 374 18.14 0.12 -0.26
C TYR A 374 18.52 1.59 -0.13
N LYS A 375 18.54 2.32 -1.25
CA LYS A 375 18.81 3.75 -1.23
C LYS A 375 17.62 4.47 -0.59
N ARG A 376 17.86 5.21 0.50
CA ARG A 376 16.80 6.00 1.16
C ARG A 376 16.12 6.94 0.17
N TYR A 377 14.80 6.95 0.18
CA TYR A 377 14.03 7.95 -0.55
C TYR A 377 14.23 9.30 0.14
N ARG A 378 14.81 10.28 -0.55
CA ARG A 378 14.95 11.63 -0.03
C ARG A 378 13.59 12.29 0.02
N VAL A 379 13.01 12.42 1.21
CA VAL A 379 11.91 13.36 1.44
C VAL A 379 12.51 14.76 1.37
N SER A 380 11.84 15.69 0.69
CA SER A 380 12.28 17.03 0.28
C SER A 380 12.52 18.04 1.42
N THR A 381 12.97 17.62 2.59
CA THR A 381 13.45 18.50 3.67
C THR A 381 14.93 18.27 3.88
N PRO A 382 15.77 19.33 3.96
CA PRO A 382 17.22 19.22 4.10
C PRO A 382 17.68 18.89 5.54
N ARG A 383 17.05 17.92 6.20
CA ARG A 383 17.67 17.23 7.33
C ARG A 383 18.58 16.18 6.75
N MET A 384 19.85 16.52 6.66
CA MET A 384 20.93 15.61 6.25
C MET A 384 20.89 14.37 7.16
N SER A 385 20.24 13.30 6.69
CA SER A 385 20.48 11.99 7.27
C SER A 385 21.93 11.63 6.95
N THR A 386 22.72 11.44 7.97
CA THR A 386 24.14 11.00 7.87
C THR A 386 24.27 9.60 7.27
N LYS A 387 23.18 8.87 7.07
CA LYS A 387 23.17 7.51 6.51
C LYS A 387 22.43 7.50 5.14
N PRO A 388 23.15 7.32 4.02
CA PRO A 388 22.56 7.36 2.67
C PRO A 388 21.72 6.12 2.33
N HIS A 389 21.91 5.01 3.03
CA HIS A 389 21.23 3.73 2.79
C HIS A 389 20.52 3.21 4.04
N THR A 390 19.51 2.41 3.84
CA THR A 390 18.85 1.58 4.84
C THR A 390 18.91 0.13 4.37
N THR A 391 18.89 -0.81 5.30
CA THR A 391 18.81 -2.23 4.97
C THR A 391 17.35 -2.67 5.13
N GLU A 392 16.74 -3.03 4.01
CA GLU A 392 15.46 -3.72 3.99
C GLU A 392 15.73 -5.22 4.12
N PHE A 393 14.92 -5.93 4.87
CA PHE A 393 15.03 -7.38 5.01
C PHE A 393 13.68 -8.09 4.92
N LEU A 394 13.74 -9.34 4.55
CA LEU A 394 12.63 -10.27 4.58
C LEU A 394 13.00 -11.42 5.52
N ALA A 395 12.25 -11.53 6.61
CA ALA A 395 12.30 -12.67 7.51
C ALA A 395 11.36 -13.76 7.00
N VAL A 396 11.81 -14.99 6.97
CA VAL A 396 11.06 -16.19 6.54
C VAL A 396 11.11 -17.21 7.65
N VAL A 397 9.95 -17.60 8.18
CA VAL A 397 9.80 -18.55 9.28
C VAL A 397 9.12 -19.83 8.80
N ASP A 398 9.77 -20.95 9.01
CA ASP A 398 9.14 -22.28 8.89
C ASP A 398 8.52 -22.66 10.26
N THR A 399 7.20 -22.56 10.36
CA THR A 399 6.51 -22.83 11.63
C THR A 399 6.41 -24.31 11.96
N SER A 400 6.74 -25.21 11.03
CA SER A 400 6.83 -26.65 11.29
C SER A 400 8.13 -27.07 11.95
N ALA A 401 9.14 -26.20 11.93
CA ALA A 401 10.45 -26.43 12.54
C ALA A 401 10.52 -25.86 13.97
N PRO A 402 11.46 -26.31 14.81
CA PRO A 402 11.64 -25.78 16.17
C PRO A 402 11.97 -24.28 16.17
N PRO A 403 11.59 -23.54 17.24
CA PRO A 403 12.03 -22.16 17.46
C PRO A 403 13.55 -22.00 17.39
N SER A 404 14.00 -20.82 16.92
CA SER A 404 15.41 -20.53 16.63
C SER A 404 15.91 -19.24 17.34
N LEU A 405 15.46 -19.01 18.56
CA LEU A 405 15.80 -17.84 19.37
C LEU A 405 17.29 -17.68 19.65
N ASP A 406 18.02 -18.77 19.76
CA ASP A 406 19.47 -18.83 19.98
C ASP A 406 20.32 -18.15 18.90
N ARG A 407 19.72 -17.92 17.72
CA ARG A 407 20.41 -17.32 16.56
C ARG A 407 20.08 -15.83 16.36
N VAL A 408 19.17 -15.27 17.14
CA VAL A 408 18.66 -13.90 16.91
C VAL A 408 19.78 -12.86 17.04
N ASP A 409 20.61 -12.96 18.08
CA ASP A 409 21.71 -12.00 18.32
C ASP A 409 22.68 -11.95 17.13
N CYS A 410 23.13 -13.11 16.66
CA CYS A 410 23.97 -13.18 15.45
C CYS A 410 23.30 -12.58 14.22
N MET A 411 21.98 -12.81 14.02
CA MET A 411 21.25 -12.21 12.90
C MET A 411 21.17 -10.69 13.00
N VAL A 412 20.97 -10.16 14.20
CA VAL A 412 20.96 -8.71 14.46
C VAL A 412 22.32 -8.10 14.13
N GLU A 413 23.42 -8.71 14.60
CA GLU A 413 24.79 -8.28 14.31
C GLU A 413 25.07 -8.32 12.80
N ASP A 414 24.71 -9.39 12.11
CA ASP A 414 24.90 -9.54 10.66
C ASP A 414 24.15 -8.43 9.89
N ILE A 415 22.87 -8.15 10.24
CA ILE A 415 22.07 -7.12 9.58
C ILE A 415 22.67 -5.73 9.81
N PHE A 416 23.15 -5.43 11.02
CA PHE A 416 23.78 -4.14 11.32
C PHE A 416 25.16 -3.99 10.68
N SER A 417 25.95 -5.05 10.60
CA SER A 417 27.24 -5.02 9.90
C SER A 417 27.07 -4.70 8.43
N LEU A 418 26.05 -5.28 7.78
CA LEU A 418 25.68 -4.97 6.39
C LEU A 418 25.18 -3.53 6.20
N ALA A 419 24.60 -2.92 7.25
CA ALA A 419 24.18 -1.53 7.25
C ALA A 419 25.31 -0.55 7.56
N GLY A 420 26.38 -1.02 8.21
CA GLY A 420 27.42 -0.23 8.87
C GLY A 420 28.78 -0.12 8.19
N ASP A 421 28.98 -0.66 7.00
CA ASP A 421 30.29 -0.71 6.30
C ASP A 421 30.94 0.67 5.99
N GLU A 422 30.42 1.79 6.54
CA GLU A 422 31.00 3.13 6.37
C GLU A 422 31.15 3.97 7.67
N SER A 423 30.93 3.43 8.88
CA SER A 423 31.22 4.21 10.11
C SER A 423 31.65 3.34 11.30
N GLY A 424 32.95 3.22 11.47
CA GLY A 424 33.54 2.87 12.77
C GLY A 424 33.19 3.94 13.81
N GLY A 425 32.26 3.64 14.72
CA GLY A 425 31.85 4.52 15.81
C GLY A 425 31.36 3.71 17.00
N GLN A 426 32.19 3.69 18.04
CA GLN A 426 32.05 3.04 19.33
C GLN A 426 30.67 3.15 19.95
N PHE A 427 30.08 2.02 20.29
CA PHE A 427 29.00 1.94 21.26
C PHE A 427 29.59 2.05 22.65
N SER A 428 29.34 3.18 23.34
CA SER A 428 29.52 3.28 24.80
C SER A 428 28.15 3.07 25.44
N PRO A 429 28.03 2.13 26.38
CA PRO A 429 26.78 2.00 27.16
C PRO A 429 26.66 3.23 28.08
N LYS A 430 25.53 3.93 27.98
CA LYS A 430 25.21 4.94 29.01
C LYS A 430 24.90 4.23 30.31
N THR A 431 25.86 4.32 31.24
CA THR A 431 25.61 4.04 32.66
C THR A 431 24.67 5.10 33.20
N GLU A 432 23.54 4.62 33.71
CA GLU A 432 22.68 5.42 34.58
C GLU A 432 23.47 5.79 35.84
N SER A 433 23.53 7.06 36.16
CA SER A 433 23.90 7.55 37.47
C SER A 433 22.92 8.60 37.95
N SER A 434 22.26 8.19 39.03
CA SER A 434 21.57 8.93 40.11
C SER A 434 20.70 10.13 39.74
#